data_be4496b82a4e214cb77542549d9620f2
#
_entry.id   be4496b82a4e214cb77542549d9620f2
#
_cell.length_a   1.000
_cell.length_b   1.000
_cell.length_c   1.000
_cell.angle_alpha   90.00
_cell.angle_beta   90.00
_cell.angle_gamma   90.00
#
_symmetry.space_group_name_H-M   'P 1'
#
loop_
_entity.id
_entity.type
_entity.pdbx_description
1 polymer ?
#
loop_
_entity_poly.entity_id
_entity_poly.type
_entity_poly.pdbx_seq_one_letter_code
_entity_poly.pdbx_strand_id
1 'polypeptide(L)'
;MAAVKTSVNKRIPVISGGIGNIKPEDSVIEHHNEWCNIGGYDGDDVLYVNAFPENIPVDENGYCTVKNGLIKSDGLYILNSKLHEIEISELCRRAIRSIPAFISLPSYDGISFGQKAYYAWADALLDDNNMTNLSDDPYKGYLWRGHNAPWINALTCECHMRFFFDRIAELSGLQDAYRVKEIYAKIYENLPEIQRIHGGDFFASVDIISKRTAREELAVVLRHMGELHNELFELLNDGSVMK
;
A
#
# COMPACT_ATOMS: atom_id res chain seq x y z
N MET A 1 -8.66 -26.92 -1.59
CA MET A 1 -7.99 -27.28 -2.86
C MET A 1 -8.93 -27.39 -4.07
N ALA A 2 -10.06 -28.12 -4.03
CA ALA A 2 -10.93 -28.29 -5.21
C ALA A 2 -11.35 -27.00 -5.92
N ALA A 3 -11.77 -25.98 -5.16
CA ALA A 3 -12.14 -24.67 -5.73
C ALA A 3 -10.94 -23.94 -6.36
N VAL A 4 -9.75 -24.04 -5.77
CA VAL A 4 -8.52 -23.48 -6.33
C VAL A 4 -8.20 -24.15 -7.66
N LYS A 5 -8.18 -25.50 -7.70
CA LYS A 5 -7.95 -26.27 -8.93
C LYS A 5 -8.95 -25.89 -10.03
N THR A 6 -10.24 -25.74 -9.66
CA THR A 6 -11.28 -25.34 -10.61
C THR A 6 -11.03 -23.94 -11.20
N SER A 7 -10.61 -22.98 -10.36
CA SER A 7 -10.33 -21.61 -10.81
C SER A 7 -9.09 -21.56 -11.70
N VAL A 8 -8.00 -22.15 -11.25
CA VAL A 8 -6.72 -22.18 -11.98
C VAL A 8 -6.87 -22.89 -13.33
N ASN A 9 -7.61 -23.99 -13.40
CA ASN A 9 -7.91 -24.69 -14.66
C ASN A 9 -8.70 -23.84 -15.66
N LYS A 10 -9.47 -22.86 -15.16
CA LYS A 10 -10.13 -21.84 -15.99
C LYS A 10 -9.21 -20.66 -16.33
N ARG A 11 -7.92 -20.72 -15.95
CA ARG A 11 -6.96 -19.62 -16.10
C ARG A 11 -7.34 -18.37 -15.29
N ILE A 12 -8.03 -18.54 -14.18
CA ILE A 12 -8.39 -17.49 -13.24
C ILE A 12 -7.55 -17.69 -11.99
N PRO A 13 -6.62 -16.76 -11.66
CA PRO A 13 -5.81 -16.89 -10.46
C PRO A 13 -6.69 -16.79 -9.21
N VAL A 14 -6.19 -17.36 -8.11
CA VAL A 14 -6.81 -17.25 -6.79
C VAL A 14 -5.94 -16.34 -5.93
N ILE A 15 -6.55 -15.36 -5.28
CA ILE A 15 -5.84 -14.49 -4.35
C ILE A 15 -5.88 -15.16 -2.97
N SER A 16 -4.71 -15.32 -2.33
CA SER A 16 -4.58 -15.90 -0.99
C SER A 16 -3.87 -14.92 -0.05
N GLY A 17 -4.39 -14.76 1.15
CA GLY A 17 -3.66 -14.16 2.26
C GLY A 17 -2.84 -15.21 3.00
N GLY A 18 -1.74 -14.80 3.64
CA GLY A 18 -0.94 -15.64 4.54
C GLY A 18 0.07 -16.60 3.87
N ILE A 19 0.05 -16.75 2.53
CA ILE A 19 0.99 -17.62 1.82
C ILE A 19 2.24 -16.87 1.34
N GLY A 20 2.12 -15.57 1.08
CA GLY A 20 3.24 -14.75 0.64
C GLY A 20 4.38 -14.73 1.67
N ASN A 21 5.63 -14.82 1.19
CA ASN A 21 6.85 -14.80 2.00
C ASN A 21 7.10 -16.01 2.93
N ILE A 22 6.39 -17.13 2.75
CA ILE A 22 6.73 -18.37 3.47
C ILE A 22 7.98 -18.95 2.84
N LYS A 23 9.03 -19.11 3.64
CA LYS A 23 10.23 -19.88 3.22
C LYS A 23 9.87 -21.38 3.17
N PRO A 24 10.34 -22.12 2.17
CA PRO A 24 10.03 -23.54 2.00
C PRO A 24 10.38 -24.40 3.22
N GLU A 25 11.43 -24.05 3.93
CA GLU A 25 11.93 -24.73 5.12
C GLU A 25 11.29 -24.27 6.44
N ASP A 26 10.56 -23.16 6.46
CA ASP A 26 9.95 -22.63 7.68
C ASP A 26 8.66 -23.42 8.00
N SER A 27 8.77 -24.35 8.94
CA SER A 27 7.62 -25.07 9.50
C SER A 27 6.80 -24.20 10.47
N VAL A 28 7.33 -23.07 10.90
CA VAL A 28 6.65 -22.12 11.77
C VAL A 28 6.21 -20.93 10.93
N ILE A 29 4.90 -20.81 10.77
CA ILE A 29 4.26 -19.67 10.13
C ILE A 29 4.46 -18.48 11.07
N GLU A 30 5.46 -17.64 10.83
CA GLU A 30 5.33 -16.26 11.20
C GLU A 30 4.27 -15.68 10.27
N HIS A 31 3.19 -15.17 10.83
CA HIS A 31 2.09 -14.58 10.07
C HIS A 31 2.61 -13.38 9.29
N HIS A 32 3.05 -13.63 8.09
CA HIS A 32 3.25 -12.59 7.11
C HIS A 32 1.89 -12.37 6.44
N ASN A 33 1.25 -11.25 6.73
CA ASN A 33 -0.05 -10.84 6.18
C ASN A 33 0.04 -10.48 4.68
N GLU A 34 0.98 -11.07 3.96
CA GLU A 34 1.17 -10.79 2.54
C GLU A 34 0.19 -11.57 1.68
N TRP A 35 -0.37 -10.88 0.72
CA TRP A 35 -1.25 -11.45 -0.28
C TRP A 35 -0.43 -11.96 -1.46
N CYS A 36 -0.84 -13.10 -2.02
CA CYS A 36 -0.22 -13.64 -3.22
C CYS A 36 -1.26 -14.13 -4.22
N ASN A 37 -0.84 -14.28 -5.47
CA ASN A 37 -1.66 -14.84 -6.53
C ASN A 37 -1.24 -16.31 -6.75
N ILE A 38 -2.14 -17.25 -6.48
CA ILE A 38 -1.98 -18.66 -6.81
C ILE A 38 -2.33 -18.81 -8.30
N GLY A 39 -1.33 -19.13 -9.10
CA GLY A 39 -1.46 -19.34 -10.54
C GLY A 39 -1.40 -20.79 -10.98
N GLY A 40 -1.02 -21.72 -10.07
CA GLY A 40 -0.85 -23.14 -10.36
C GLY A 40 -0.99 -24.03 -9.15
N TYR A 41 -0.88 -25.35 -9.39
CA TYR A 41 -0.83 -26.37 -8.34
C TYR A 41 -0.13 -27.63 -8.83
N ASP A 42 0.45 -28.39 -7.90
CA ASP A 42 0.93 -29.75 -8.10
C ASP A 42 0.45 -30.62 -6.93
N GLY A 43 -0.49 -31.53 -7.20
CA GLY A 43 -1.17 -32.28 -6.12
C GLY A 43 -1.90 -31.33 -5.16
N ASP A 44 -1.43 -31.24 -3.92
CA ASP A 44 -1.94 -30.32 -2.90
C ASP A 44 -0.98 -29.15 -2.62
N ASP A 45 0.14 -29.10 -3.34
CA ASP A 45 1.05 -27.97 -3.34
C ASP A 45 0.48 -26.84 -4.18
N VAL A 46 0.73 -25.60 -3.80
CA VAL A 46 0.32 -24.41 -4.57
C VAL A 46 1.52 -23.72 -5.19
N LEU A 47 1.35 -23.28 -6.42
CA LEU A 47 2.30 -22.45 -7.17
C LEU A 47 1.80 -21.02 -7.15
N TYR A 48 2.59 -20.10 -6.61
CA TYR A 48 2.20 -18.71 -6.45
C TYR A 48 3.28 -17.74 -6.92
N VAL A 49 2.88 -16.52 -7.24
CA VAL A 49 3.80 -15.42 -7.54
C VAL A 49 4.08 -14.66 -6.25
N ASN A 50 5.35 -14.58 -5.86
CA ASN A 50 5.79 -13.85 -4.69
C ASN A 50 6.08 -12.38 -5.04
N ALA A 51 5.72 -11.48 -4.12
CA ALA A 51 6.05 -10.07 -4.23
C ALA A 51 7.55 -9.77 -4.04
N PHE A 52 8.27 -10.67 -3.35
CA PHE A 52 9.70 -10.53 -3.02
C PHE A 52 10.47 -11.77 -3.48
N PRO A 53 10.64 -11.96 -4.81
CA PRO A 53 11.23 -13.19 -5.38
C PRO A 53 12.68 -13.42 -4.98
N GLU A 54 13.41 -12.38 -4.58
CA GLU A 54 14.80 -12.47 -4.14
C GLU A 54 14.99 -13.27 -2.85
N ASN A 55 13.94 -13.43 -2.07
CA ASN A 55 13.99 -14.11 -0.78
C ASN A 55 13.56 -15.58 -0.84
N ILE A 56 12.94 -16.00 -1.94
CA ILE A 56 12.37 -17.35 -2.08
C ILE A 56 12.69 -17.90 -3.46
N PRO A 57 13.20 -19.16 -3.55
CA PRO A 57 13.48 -19.77 -4.83
C PRO A 57 12.24 -19.83 -5.73
N VAL A 58 12.41 -19.42 -6.97
CA VAL A 58 11.39 -19.51 -8.02
C VAL A 58 11.79 -20.57 -9.05
N ASP A 59 10.79 -21.19 -9.66
CA ASP A 59 11.00 -22.08 -10.79
C ASP A 59 11.32 -21.30 -12.09
N GLU A 60 11.56 -22.00 -13.19
CA GLU A 60 11.84 -21.42 -14.50
C GLU A 60 10.73 -20.52 -15.05
N ASN A 61 9.51 -20.62 -14.51
CA ASN A 61 8.36 -19.81 -14.89
C ASN A 61 8.10 -18.65 -13.90
N GLY A 62 8.95 -18.51 -12.88
CA GLY A 62 8.82 -17.46 -11.87
C GLY A 62 7.85 -17.76 -10.74
N TYR A 63 7.47 -19.04 -10.55
CA TYR A 63 6.59 -19.46 -9.46
C TYR A 63 7.37 -19.97 -8.26
N CYS A 64 6.90 -19.63 -7.08
CA CYS A 64 7.27 -20.26 -5.82
C CYS A 64 6.33 -21.42 -5.52
N THR A 65 6.86 -22.51 -4.93
CA THR A 65 6.06 -23.66 -4.50
C THR A 65 5.92 -23.69 -3.00
N VAL A 66 4.69 -23.78 -2.49
CA VAL A 66 4.40 -24.01 -1.07
C VAL A 66 3.70 -25.36 -0.90
N LYS A 67 4.37 -26.26 -0.20
CA LYS A 67 3.85 -27.59 0.10
C LYS A 67 2.63 -27.53 1.03
N ASN A 68 1.55 -28.21 0.63
CA ASN A 68 0.26 -28.17 1.33
C ASN A 68 -0.19 -26.72 1.60
N GLY A 69 0.02 -25.81 0.65
CA GLY A 69 -0.03 -24.36 0.84
C GLY A 69 -1.35 -23.83 1.37
N LEU A 70 -2.49 -24.50 1.09
CA LEU A 70 -3.79 -24.03 1.57
C LEU A 70 -3.99 -24.17 3.08
N ILE A 71 -3.24 -25.04 3.76
CA ILE A 71 -3.25 -25.14 5.23
C ILE A 71 -2.68 -23.86 5.86
N LYS A 72 -1.85 -23.15 5.11
CA LYS A 72 -1.16 -21.94 5.53
C LYS A 72 -1.87 -20.64 5.08
N SER A 73 -3.00 -20.75 4.38
CA SER A 73 -3.76 -19.61 3.91
C SER A 73 -4.70 -19.08 4.99
N ASP A 74 -4.66 -17.76 5.23
CA ASP A 74 -5.59 -17.07 6.12
C ASP A 74 -6.95 -16.83 5.44
N GLY A 75 -7.02 -16.98 4.14
CA GLY A 75 -8.24 -16.83 3.36
C GLY A 75 -7.99 -16.85 1.86
N LEU A 76 -9.04 -17.18 1.13
CA LEU A 76 -9.01 -17.27 -0.34
C LEU A 76 -10.07 -16.36 -0.95
N TYR A 77 -9.69 -15.57 -1.96
CA TYR A 77 -10.62 -14.89 -2.84
C TYR A 77 -10.62 -15.59 -4.20
N ILE A 78 -11.75 -16.19 -4.55
CA ILE A 78 -11.95 -16.90 -5.81
C ILE A 78 -12.93 -16.10 -6.66
N LEU A 79 -12.47 -15.62 -7.82
CA LEU A 79 -13.31 -14.93 -8.77
C LEU A 79 -14.25 -15.95 -9.42
N ASN A 80 -15.54 -15.85 -9.10
CA ASN A 80 -16.54 -16.82 -9.56
C ASN A 80 -17.01 -16.54 -11.00
N SER A 81 -17.34 -15.29 -11.29
CA SER A 81 -17.81 -14.89 -12.61
C SER A 81 -17.58 -13.39 -12.86
N LYS A 82 -17.47 -13.05 -14.14
CA LYS A 82 -17.57 -11.67 -14.61
C LYS A 82 -19.05 -11.30 -14.67
N LEU A 83 -19.49 -10.35 -13.84
CA LEU A 83 -20.90 -9.98 -13.78
C LEU A 83 -21.34 -9.20 -15.02
N HIS A 84 -20.52 -8.28 -15.47
CA HIS A 84 -20.76 -7.46 -16.66
C HIS A 84 -19.45 -6.85 -17.17
N GLU A 85 -19.46 -6.39 -18.39
CA GLU A 85 -18.37 -5.62 -18.97
C GLU A 85 -18.57 -4.14 -18.67
N ILE A 86 -17.51 -3.48 -18.28
CA ILE A 86 -17.47 -2.03 -18.08
C ILE A 86 -16.38 -1.51 -18.99
N GLU A 87 -16.68 -0.47 -19.73
CA GLU A 87 -15.67 0.25 -20.52
C GLU A 87 -14.56 0.78 -19.62
N ILE A 88 -13.30 0.62 -20.07
CA ILE A 88 -12.13 1.01 -19.28
C ILE A 88 -12.20 2.48 -18.86
N SER A 89 -12.62 3.36 -19.76
CA SER A 89 -12.78 4.79 -19.49
C SER A 89 -13.79 5.05 -18.37
N GLU A 90 -14.91 4.32 -18.35
CA GLU A 90 -15.91 4.44 -17.29
C GLU A 90 -15.38 3.87 -15.96
N LEU A 91 -14.60 2.78 -16.00
CA LEU A 91 -13.96 2.24 -14.81
C LEU A 91 -12.96 3.24 -14.22
N CYS A 92 -12.16 3.88 -15.07
CA CYS A 92 -11.23 4.93 -14.65
C CYS A 92 -11.95 6.14 -14.04
N ARG A 93 -13.06 6.60 -14.68
CA ARG A 93 -13.88 7.68 -14.13
C ARG A 93 -14.47 7.34 -12.76
N ARG A 94 -14.98 6.12 -12.58
CA ARG A 94 -15.48 5.66 -11.26
C ARG A 94 -14.40 5.63 -10.21
N ALA A 95 -13.21 5.15 -10.55
CA ALA A 95 -12.07 5.15 -9.64
C ALA A 95 -11.71 6.57 -9.19
N ILE A 96 -11.59 7.52 -10.14
CA ILE A 96 -11.29 8.94 -9.82
C ILE A 96 -12.39 9.53 -8.92
N ARG A 97 -13.67 9.30 -9.25
CA ARG A 97 -14.82 9.80 -8.48
C ARG A 97 -14.91 9.23 -7.06
N SER A 98 -14.31 8.07 -6.79
CA SER A 98 -14.31 7.48 -5.45
C SER A 98 -13.28 8.10 -4.51
N ILE A 99 -12.25 8.76 -5.03
CA ILE A 99 -11.13 9.30 -4.22
C ILE A 99 -11.62 10.26 -3.13
N PRO A 100 -12.48 11.28 -3.38
CA PRO A 100 -12.93 12.18 -2.34
C PRO A 100 -13.58 11.48 -1.15
N ALA A 101 -14.36 10.42 -1.42
CA ALA A 101 -15.01 9.66 -0.37
C ALA A 101 -13.97 8.96 0.54
N PHE A 102 -12.87 8.44 -0.03
CA PHE A 102 -11.81 7.80 0.75
C PHE A 102 -10.98 8.80 1.55
N ILE A 103 -10.50 9.89 0.92
CA ILE A 103 -9.62 10.85 1.58
C ILE A 103 -10.35 11.71 2.62
N SER A 104 -11.68 11.74 2.59
CA SER A 104 -12.52 12.47 3.57
C SER A 104 -13.12 11.59 4.65
N LEU A 105 -12.81 10.29 4.68
CA LEU A 105 -13.31 9.39 5.71
C LEU A 105 -13.06 9.95 7.13
N PRO A 106 -14.03 9.84 8.03
CA PRO A 106 -13.79 10.18 9.43
C PRO A 106 -12.74 9.24 10.02
N SER A 107 -11.99 9.73 11.00
CA SER A 107 -11.04 8.88 11.72
C SER A 107 -11.79 7.71 12.37
N TYR A 108 -11.24 6.51 12.24
CA TYR A 108 -11.80 5.29 12.78
C TYR A 108 -10.72 4.50 13.51
N ASP A 109 -10.98 4.12 14.74
CA ASP A 109 -10.08 3.31 15.59
C ASP A 109 -8.62 3.84 15.63
N GLY A 110 -8.48 5.16 15.73
CA GLY A 110 -7.19 5.84 15.74
C GLY A 110 -6.52 6.00 14.37
N ILE A 111 -7.15 5.52 13.29
CA ILE A 111 -6.67 5.66 11.91
C ILE A 111 -7.30 6.90 11.28
N SER A 112 -6.48 7.76 10.72
CA SER A 112 -6.90 8.95 9.97
C SER A 112 -6.65 8.79 8.47
N PHE A 113 -7.36 9.58 7.67
CA PHE A 113 -7.31 9.49 6.20
C PHE A 113 -7.01 10.86 5.57
N GLY A 114 -6.43 10.85 4.36
CA GLY A 114 -6.13 12.05 3.60
C GLY A 114 -5.28 13.06 4.37
N GLN A 115 -5.60 14.34 4.28
CA GLN A 115 -4.90 15.43 4.98
C GLN A 115 -4.73 15.15 6.48
N LYS A 116 -5.79 14.64 7.13
CA LYS A 116 -5.78 14.37 8.57
C LYS A 116 -4.75 13.31 8.97
N ALA A 117 -4.49 12.33 8.10
CA ALA A 117 -3.49 11.30 8.36
C ALA A 117 -2.08 11.89 8.44
N TYR A 118 -1.73 12.76 7.49
CA TYR A 118 -0.43 13.43 7.48
C TYR A 118 -0.25 14.40 8.65
N TYR A 119 -1.31 15.13 9.02
CA TYR A 119 -1.25 16.04 10.16
C TYR A 119 -1.14 15.27 11.48
N ALA A 120 -1.91 14.19 11.67
CA ALA A 120 -1.83 13.34 12.84
C ALA A 120 -0.43 12.68 12.97
N TRP A 121 0.16 12.28 11.85
CA TRP A 121 1.53 11.75 11.84
C TRP A 121 2.55 12.82 12.23
N ALA A 122 2.46 14.01 11.66
CA ALA A 122 3.33 15.13 12.02
C ALA A 122 3.21 15.50 13.50
N ASP A 123 1.99 15.59 14.02
CA ASP A 123 1.73 15.93 15.43
C ASP A 123 2.25 14.84 16.37
N ALA A 124 2.06 13.56 16.01
CA ALA A 124 2.57 12.44 16.79
C ALA A 124 4.10 12.42 16.86
N LEU A 125 4.80 12.80 15.78
CA LEU A 125 6.27 12.94 15.78
C LEU A 125 6.73 14.11 16.67
N LEU A 126 5.94 15.16 16.81
CA LEU A 126 6.29 16.32 17.63
C LEU A 126 5.97 16.15 19.12
N ASP A 127 5.21 15.11 19.49
CA ASP A 127 4.92 14.81 20.89
C ASP A 127 6.08 14.03 21.53
N ASP A 128 6.82 14.68 22.40
CA ASP A 128 7.98 14.10 23.10
C ASP A 128 7.59 12.95 24.03
N ASN A 129 6.34 12.85 24.48
CA ASN A 129 5.87 11.71 25.29
C ASN A 129 5.95 10.40 24.51
N ASN A 130 5.74 10.46 23.20
CA ASN A 130 5.85 9.30 22.32
C ASN A 130 7.30 8.77 22.21
N MET A 131 8.29 9.61 22.46
CA MET A 131 9.70 9.25 22.34
C MET A 131 10.23 8.42 23.52
N THR A 132 9.47 8.29 24.57
CA THR A 132 9.86 7.51 25.77
C THR A 132 9.88 6.00 25.56
N ASN A 133 9.21 5.49 24.52
CA ASN A 133 9.05 4.07 24.20
C ASN A 133 9.62 3.71 22.82
N LEU A 134 10.70 4.34 22.41
CA LEU A 134 11.40 3.94 21.19
C LEU A 134 12.08 2.58 21.39
N SER A 135 12.08 1.76 20.36
CA SER A 135 12.71 0.45 20.29
C SER A 135 13.79 0.47 19.22
N ASP A 136 14.93 -0.17 19.46
CA ASP A 136 15.97 -0.37 18.44
C ASP A 136 15.51 -1.27 17.30
N ASP A 137 14.47 -2.08 17.53
CA ASP A 137 13.84 -2.87 16.49
C ASP A 137 12.90 -1.98 15.67
N PRO A 138 13.15 -1.79 14.34
CA PRO A 138 12.37 -0.91 13.49
C PRO A 138 10.90 -1.35 13.30
N TYR A 139 10.59 -2.58 13.70
CA TYR A 139 9.24 -3.16 13.64
C TYR A 139 8.50 -3.14 14.97
N LYS A 140 9.05 -2.51 16.01
CA LYS A 140 8.46 -2.50 17.35
C LYS A 140 8.27 -1.12 17.94
N GLY A 141 7.45 -1.07 18.98
CA GLY A 141 7.23 0.11 19.78
C GLY A 141 6.61 1.27 18.99
N TYR A 142 6.94 2.47 19.46
CA TYR A 142 6.50 3.70 18.80
C TYR A 142 7.19 3.93 17.46
N LEU A 143 8.46 3.50 17.31
CA LEU A 143 9.18 3.65 16.03
C LEU A 143 8.41 3.00 14.88
N TRP A 144 7.88 1.80 15.10
CA TRP A 144 7.02 1.14 14.11
C TRP A 144 5.70 1.88 13.93
N ARG A 145 4.91 2.00 15.00
CA ARG A 145 3.53 2.51 14.90
C ARG A 145 3.44 3.99 14.56
N GLY A 146 4.37 4.79 15.06
CA GLY A 146 4.37 6.23 14.94
C GLY A 146 5.12 6.77 13.72
N HIS A 147 5.98 5.97 13.09
CA HIS A 147 6.73 6.42 11.92
C HIS A 147 6.87 5.37 10.82
N ASN A 148 7.51 4.22 11.08
CA ASN A 148 7.87 3.29 10.01
C ASN A 148 6.64 2.68 9.30
N ALA A 149 5.58 2.30 10.01
CA ALA A 149 4.36 1.80 9.39
C ALA A 149 3.60 2.89 8.61
N PRO A 150 3.39 4.12 9.12
CA PRO A 150 2.89 5.24 8.32
C PRO A 150 3.74 5.52 7.08
N TRP A 151 5.07 5.46 7.20
CA TRP A 151 5.98 5.65 6.07
C TRP A 151 5.78 4.61 4.97
N ILE A 152 5.71 3.30 5.31
CA ILE A 152 5.45 2.24 4.32
C ILE A 152 4.10 2.49 3.63
N ASN A 153 3.07 2.83 4.39
CA ASN A 153 1.76 3.11 3.82
C ASN A 153 1.81 4.31 2.87
N ALA A 154 2.45 5.41 3.25
CA ALA A 154 2.61 6.57 2.38
C ALA A 154 3.41 6.20 1.12
N LEU A 155 4.59 5.57 1.27
CA LEU A 155 5.40 5.13 0.15
C LEU A 155 4.61 4.27 -0.83
N THR A 156 3.89 3.27 -0.33
CA THR A 156 3.11 2.34 -1.17
C THR A 156 1.94 3.05 -1.84
N CYS A 157 1.13 3.79 -1.08
CA CYS A 157 -0.06 4.44 -1.61
C CYS A 157 0.29 5.53 -2.62
N GLU A 158 1.20 6.44 -2.27
CA GLU A 158 1.52 7.58 -3.13
C GLU A 158 2.27 7.16 -4.40
N CYS A 159 3.15 6.15 -4.29
CA CYS A 159 3.80 5.54 -5.44
C CYS A 159 2.77 4.93 -6.41
N HIS A 160 1.84 4.12 -5.88
CA HIS A 160 0.80 3.51 -6.69
C HIS A 160 -0.11 4.56 -7.33
N MET A 161 -0.54 5.58 -6.59
CA MET A 161 -1.38 6.64 -7.11
C MET A 161 -0.67 7.46 -8.17
N ARG A 162 0.63 7.75 -8.00
CA ARG A 162 1.44 8.43 -9.01
C ARG A 162 1.43 7.67 -10.34
N PHE A 163 1.75 6.36 -10.31
CA PHE A 163 1.78 5.55 -11.52
C PHE A 163 0.38 5.24 -12.07
N PHE A 164 -0.60 5.08 -11.21
CA PHE A 164 -1.98 4.91 -11.61
C PHE A 164 -2.46 6.10 -12.44
N PHE A 165 -2.22 7.34 -11.99
CA PHE A 165 -2.63 8.53 -12.71
C PHE A 165 -1.84 8.81 -13.97
N ASP A 166 -0.60 8.35 -14.09
CA ASP A 166 0.11 8.37 -15.36
C ASP A 166 -0.64 7.59 -16.46
N ARG A 167 -1.33 6.53 -16.06
CA ARG A 167 -2.02 5.64 -16.98
C ARG A 167 -3.47 6.05 -17.23
N ILE A 168 -4.21 6.41 -16.17
CA ILE A 168 -5.65 6.59 -16.28
C ILE A 168 -6.09 8.03 -16.59
N ALA A 169 -5.23 9.02 -16.43
CA ALA A 169 -5.56 10.38 -16.85
C ALA A 169 -5.98 10.42 -18.33
N GLU A 170 -5.21 9.75 -19.18
CA GLU A 170 -5.52 9.62 -20.60
C GLU A 170 -6.76 8.73 -20.85
N LEU A 171 -6.83 7.55 -20.20
CA LEU A 171 -7.89 6.57 -20.40
C LEU A 171 -9.27 7.04 -19.92
N SER A 172 -9.32 7.90 -18.92
CA SER A 172 -10.58 8.42 -18.38
C SER A 172 -11.28 9.40 -19.34
N GLY A 173 -10.51 10.09 -20.17
CA GLY A 173 -10.99 11.20 -21.00
C GLY A 173 -11.41 12.44 -20.20
N LEU A 174 -11.11 12.49 -18.89
CA LEU A 174 -11.42 13.64 -18.03
C LEU A 174 -10.28 14.65 -18.06
N GLN A 175 -10.61 15.91 -18.40
CA GLN A 175 -9.62 16.99 -18.46
C GLN A 175 -8.89 17.19 -17.12
N ASP A 176 -9.63 17.14 -16.02
CA ASP A 176 -9.08 17.37 -14.69
C ASP A 176 -8.30 16.19 -14.13
N ALA A 177 -8.37 15.00 -14.73
CA ALA A 177 -7.53 13.89 -14.36
C ALA A 177 -6.03 14.20 -14.52
N TYR A 178 -5.66 15.09 -15.43
CA TYR A 178 -4.28 15.58 -15.55
C TYR A 178 -3.88 16.47 -14.38
N ARG A 179 -4.80 17.29 -13.85
CA ARG A 179 -4.54 18.09 -12.64
C ARG A 179 -4.37 17.18 -11.41
N VAL A 180 -5.20 16.15 -11.29
CA VAL A 180 -5.05 15.12 -10.25
C VAL A 180 -3.68 14.43 -10.37
N LYS A 181 -3.28 14.05 -11.57
CA LYS A 181 -1.95 13.50 -11.87
C LYS A 181 -0.83 14.43 -11.39
N GLU A 182 -0.93 15.74 -11.67
CA GLU A 182 0.07 16.72 -11.25
C GLU A 182 0.18 16.83 -9.73
N ILE A 183 -0.95 16.79 -9.01
CA ILE A 183 -0.95 16.82 -7.55
C ILE A 183 -0.27 15.56 -7.00
N TYR A 184 -0.61 14.36 -7.50
CA TYR A 184 0.06 13.13 -7.08
C TYR A 184 1.55 13.11 -7.43
N ALA A 185 1.96 13.74 -8.53
CA ALA A 185 3.37 13.92 -8.83
C ALA A 185 4.09 14.75 -7.76
N LYS A 186 3.50 15.87 -7.34
CA LYS A 186 4.05 16.71 -6.25
C LYS A 186 4.09 15.95 -4.92
N ILE A 187 3.06 15.18 -4.58
CA ILE A 187 3.05 14.34 -3.37
C ILE A 187 4.21 13.35 -3.43
N TYR A 188 4.36 12.63 -4.53
CA TYR A 188 5.42 11.65 -4.75
C TYR A 188 6.83 12.26 -4.62
N GLU A 189 7.02 13.49 -5.09
CA GLU A 189 8.30 14.22 -5.03
C GLU A 189 8.76 14.50 -3.58
N ASN A 190 7.86 14.41 -2.58
CA ASN A 190 8.21 14.55 -1.17
C ASN A 190 8.74 13.23 -0.52
N LEU A 191 8.50 12.07 -1.14
CA LEU A 191 8.91 10.79 -0.56
C LEU A 191 10.44 10.66 -0.40
N PRO A 192 11.28 11.04 -1.40
CA PRO A 192 12.73 11.04 -1.24
C PRO A 192 13.23 11.95 -0.11
N GLU A 193 12.52 13.05 0.16
CA GLU A 193 12.90 13.96 1.25
C GLU A 193 12.63 13.33 2.63
N ILE A 194 11.50 12.64 2.81
CA ILE A 194 11.25 11.86 4.02
C ILE A 194 12.36 10.83 4.21
N GLN A 195 12.70 10.08 3.16
CA GLN A 195 13.77 9.08 3.21
C GLN A 195 15.13 9.69 3.56
N ARG A 196 15.46 10.85 3.01
CA ARG A 196 16.68 11.57 3.34
C ARG A 196 16.74 11.96 4.82
N ILE A 197 15.65 12.52 5.35
CA ILE A 197 15.60 12.99 6.74
C ILE A 197 15.72 11.81 7.70
N HIS A 198 15.09 10.67 7.42
CA HIS A 198 15.19 9.52 8.31
C HIS A 198 16.44 8.65 8.09
N GLY A 199 17.42 9.13 7.33
CA GLY A 199 18.76 8.56 7.28
C GLY A 199 19.13 7.86 5.98
N GLY A 200 18.28 7.89 4.95
CA GLY A 200 18.51 7.29 3.64
C GLY A 200 18.19 5.80 3.53
N ASP A 201 18.03 5.11 4.65
CA ASP A 201 17.62 3.71 4.71
C ASP A 201 16.11 3.57 4.45
N PHE A 202 15.64 2.32 4.27
CA PHE A 202 14.22 2.06 4.05
C PHE A 202 13.38 2.41 5.28
N PHE A 203 13.92 2.17 6.49
CA PHE A 203 13.29 2.55 7.76
C PHE A 203 14.15 3.55 8.52
N ALA A 204 13.48 4.46 9.23
CA ALA A 204 14.15 5.30 10.19
C ALA A 204 14.66 4.47 11.36
N SER A 205 15.83 4.86 11.89
CA SER A 205 16.40 4.33 13.11
C SER A 205 15.95 5.12 14.34
N VAL A 206 16.12 4.53 15.52
CA VAL A 206 15.96 5.21 16.82
C VAL A 206 16.84 6.45 16.90
N ASP A 207 18.09 6.37 16.44
CA ASP A 207 19.04 7.47 16.48
C ASP A 207 18.58 8.72 15.72
N ILE A 208 17.78 8.53 14.68
CA ILE A 208 17.23 9.63 13.89
C ILE A 208 15.95 10.16 14.53
N ILE A 209 14.99 9.28 14.85
CA ILE A 209 13.68 9.68 15.37
C ILE A 209 13.78 10.24 16.80
N SER A 210 14.80 9.87 17.59
CA SER A 210 15.06 10.49 18.89
C SER A 210 15.44 11.97 18.78
N LYS A 211 16.00 12.41 17.64
CA LYS A 211 16.42 13.81 17.45
C LYS A 211 15.20 14.69 17.13
N ARG A 212 14.96 15.68 17.98
CA ARG A 212 13.87 16.65 17.81
C ARG A 212 13.95 17.37 16.46
N THR A 213 15.14 17.76 16.01
CA THR A 213 15.33 18.44 14.73
C THR A 213 14.89 17.61 13.53
N ALA A 214 15.22 16.31 13.50
CA ALA A 214 14.78 15.42 12.42
C ALA A 214 13.24 15.28 12.39
N ARG A 215 12.61 15.20 13.58
CA ARG A 215 11.15 15.13 13.69
C ARG A 215 10.46 16.43 13.25
N GLU A 216 11.07 17.58 13.53
CA GLU A 216 10.59 18.88 13.06
C GLU A 216 10.69 19.01 11.53
N GLU A 217 11.81 18.59 10.93
CA GLU A 217 11.96 18.54 9.47
C GLU A 217 10.92 17.60 8.83
N LEU A 218 10.75 16.37 9.37
CA LEU A 218 9.72 15.44 8.91
C LEU A 218 8.32 16.04 9.01
N ALA A 219 8.00 16.69 10.12
CA ALA A 219 6.68 17.28 10.33
C ALA A 219 6.36 18.38 9.30
N VAL A 220 7.35 19.15 8.86
CA VAL A 220 7.18 20.15 7.79
C VAL A 220 6.80 19.47 6.47
N VAL A 221 7.54 18.44 6.07
CA VAL A 221 7.27 17.69 4.82
C VAL A 221 5.89 17.03 4.88
N LEU A 222 5.56 16.38 5.99
CA LEU A 222 4.27 15.71 6.18
C LEU A 222 3.09 16.69 6.11
N ARG A 223 3.22 17.86 6.74
CA ARG A 223 2.16 18.89 6.66
C ARG A 223 1.98 19.39 5.23
N HIS A 224 3.07 19.58 4.49
CA HIS A 224 2.99 19.95 3.07
C HIS A 224 2.28 18.86 2.25
N MET A 225 2.58 17.57 2.47
CA MET A 225 1.85 16.46 1.83
C MET A 225 0.36 16.50 2.20
N GLY A 226 0.03 16.79 3.45
CA GLY A 226 -1.36 16.99 3.88
C GLY A 226 -2.06 18.14 3.15
N GLU A 227 -1.38 19.27 2.91
CA GLU A 227 -1.91 20.38 2.12
C GLU A 227 -2.20 19.97 0.67
N LEU A 228 -1.30 19.21 0.05
CA LEU A 228 -1.52 18.64 -1.29
C LEU A 228 -2.72 17.68 -1.33
N HIS A 229 -2.94 16.88 -0.30
CA HIS A 229 -4.13 16.04 -0.18
C HIS A 229 -5.41 16.87 -0.02
N ASN A 230 -5.36 18.02 0.63
CA ASN A 230 -6.49 18.92 0.68
C ASN A 230 -6.76 19.57 -0.69
N GLU A 231 -5.71 20.02 -1.40
CA GLU A 231 -5.84 20.52 -2.78
C GLU A 231 -6.50 19.48 -3.69
N LEU A 232 -6.10 18.21 -3.55
CA LEU A 232 -6.69 17.09 -4.27
C LEU A 232 -8.18 16.92 -3.93
N PHE A 233 -8.53 16.99 -2.64
CA PHE A 233 -9.91 16.86 -2.19
C PHE A 233 -10.78 18.00 -2.74
N GLU A 234 -10.33 19.24 -2.65
CA GLU A 234 -11.05 20.39 -3.17
C GLU A 234 -11.24 20.31 -4.68
N LEU A 235 -10.17 19.95 -5.43
CA LEU A 235 -10.24 19.76 -6.87
C LEU A 235 -11.29 18.71 -7.27
N LEU A 236 -11.30 17.57 -6.59
CA LEU A 236 -12.21 16.47 -6.93
C LEU A 236 -13.65 16.71 -6.45
N ASN A 237 -13.84 17.55 -5.43
CA ASN A 237 -15.15 17.80 -4.83
C ASN A 237 -15.88 19.01 -5.47
N ASP A 238 -15.18 19.89 -6.17
CA ASP A 238 -15.74 21.06 -6.85
C ASP A 238 -16.69 20.68 -8.00
N GLY A 239 -16.84 19.41 -8.31
CA GLY A 239 -17.74 18.92 -9.36
C GLY A 239 -17.36 19.32 -10.79
N SER A 240 -16.28 20.12 -10.96
CA SER A 240 -15.73 20.49 -12.26
C SER A 240 -15.04 19.31 -12.93
N VAL A 241 -14.42 18.43 -12.14
CA VAL A 241 -13.76 17.19 -12.60
C VAL A 241 -14.76 16.16 -13.15
N MET A 242 -16.05 16.41 -13.01
CA MET A 242 -17.13 15.43 -13.27
C MET A 242 -17.87 15.67 -14.58
N LYS A 243 -17.49 16.71 -15.30
CA LYS A 243 -18.05 17.05 -16.60
C LYS A 243 -17.13 16.58 -17.72
#